data_7a31a997573fe08d9af7c336a7582912
#
_entry.id   7a31a997573fe08d9af7c336a7582912
#
_cell.length_a   1.000
_cell.length_b   1.000
_cell.length_c   1.000
_cell.angle_alpha   90.00
_cell.angle_beta   90.00
_cell.angle_gamma   90.00
#
_symmetry.space_group_name_H-M   'P 1'
#
loop_
_entity.id
_entity.type
_entity.pdbx_description
1 polymer ?
#
loop_
_entity_poly.entity_id
_entity_poly.type
_entity_poly.pdbx_seq_one_letter_code
_entity_poly.pdbx_strand_id
1 'polypeptide(L)'
;MTRTLTVAVAVLVLGASSARYVGHTQTLPAPTVDRVRFPAGYRATYTLLYTFDNYQNRQIRAVYANPVAASVTPGEVFNFPYGSIILFESYTVQEDAAGEPLLDAKGRFIPNQLTTLFVMRKERGFGADYKELRNGEWEYVAYRPDGTYATQPSGTGSCALCHLTGGSLPLTPQSRNVGAQWDYVFRPDLYFSSGSGAVPDGVLQHYVFVPSTIHARPGQTITVYNSDQLLHRIVADNGSFDTGVMAPGASFTVKAGDAGASISYHCVLHSRVKGQVVADLPPVRGRLP
;
A
#
# COMPACT_ATOMS: atom_id res chain seq x y z
N MET A 1 -50.19 -18.81 67.63
CA MET A 1 -50.55 -18.98 66.19
C MET A 1 -49.60 -18.15 65.36
N THR A 2 -48.52 -18.75 64.93
CA THR A 2 -47.43 -18.07 64.17
C THR A 2 -47.56 -18.55 62.72
N ARG A 3 -47.90 -17.64 61.82
CA ARG A 3 -48.01 -17.93 60.40
C ARG A 3 -46.61 -17.70 59.76
N THR A 4 -46.01 -18.74 59.23
CA THR A 4 -44.79 -18.76 58.47
C THR A 4 -45.08 -18.36 56.99
N LEU A 5 -44.50 -17.28 56.54
CA LEU A 5 -44.63 -16.84 55.16
C LEU A 5 -43.47 -17.45 54.33
N THR A 6 -43.80 -18.32 53.37
CA THR A 6 -42.83 -18.92 52.46
C THR A 6 -42.73 -18.04 51.26
N VAL A 7 -41.56 -17.44 51.08
CA VAL A 7 -41.22 -16.64 49.87
C VAL A 7 -40.59 -17.59 48.84
N ALA A 8 -41.28 -17.76 47.72
CA ALA A 8 -40.75 -18.50 46.58
C ALA A 8 -39.90 -17.55 45.72
N VAL A 9 -38.61 -17.83 45.62
CA VAL A 9 -37.68 -17.10 44.71
C VAL A 9 -37.74 -17.79 43.36
N ALA A 10 -38.32 -17.14 42.35
CA ALA A 10 -38.28 -17.60 40.98
C ALA A 10 -36.90 -17.17 40.36
N VAL A 11 -36.08 -18.16 40.06
CA VAL A 11 -34.83 -17.95 39.31
C VAL A 11 -35.16 -17.87 37.81
N LEU A 12 -35.11 -16.67 37.25
CA LEU A 12 -35.20 -16.47 35.80
C LEU A 12 -33.85 -16.86 35.19
N VAL A 13 -33.79 -17.99 34.50
CA VAL A 13 -32.66 -18.39 33.66
C VAL A 13 -32.80 -17.64 32.34
N LEU A 14 -32.09 -16.54 32.20
CA LEU A 14 -31.89 -15.82 30.91
C LEU A 14 -30.99 -16.70 30.05
N GLY A 15 -31.54 -17.43 29.10
CA GLY A 15 -30.83 -18.11 28.05
C GLY A 15 -30.17 -17.09 27.14
N ALA A 16 -28.87 -16.94 27.28
CA ALA A 16 -28.08 -16.19 26.31
C ALA A 16 -28.03 -16.96 24.99
N SER A 17 -28.90 -16.58 24.06
CA SER A 17 -28.79 -17.02 22.66
C SER A 17 -27.53 -16.39 22.09
N SER A 18 -26.44 -17.16 22.07
CA SER A 18 -25.23 -16.79 21.28
C SER A 18 -25.60 -16.85 19.80
N ALA A 19 -26.06 -15.74 19.26
CA ALA A 19 -26.13 -15.54 17.82
C ALA A 19 -24.69 -15.66 17.28
N ARG A 20 -24.40 -16.83 16.68
CA ARG A 20 -23.16 -16.98 15.89
C ARG A 20 -23.26 -15.99 14.73
N TYR A 21 -22.52 -14.92 14.82
CA TYR A 21 -22.29 -14.01 13.70
C TYR A 21 -21.51 -14.81 12.65
N VAL A 22 -22.21 -15.40 11.70
CA VAL A 22 -21.60 -15.95 10.49
C VAL A 22 -21.23 -14.73 9.67
N GLY A 23 -20.00 -14.27 9.84
CA GLY A 23 -19.43 -13.23 8.99
C GLY A 23 -19.40 -13.76 7.57
N HIS A 24 -20.39 -13.39 6.75
CA HIS A 24 -20.25 -13.51 5.32
C HIS A 24 -19.07 -12.61 4.92
N THR A 25 -17.93 -13.20 4.62
CA THR A 25 -16.87 -12.52 3.91
C THR A 25 -17.43 -12.19 2.53
N GLN A 26 -17.93 -10.96 2.38
CA GLN A 26 -18.43 -10.50 1.10
C GLN A 26 -17.29 -10.52 0.11
N THR A 27 -17.39 -11.38 -0.89
CA THR A 27 -16.40 -11.48 -1.96
C THR A 27 -16.43 -10.16 -2.72
N LEU A 28 -15.29 -9.46 -2.78
CA LEU A 28 -15.19 -8.21 -3.51
C LEU A 28 -15.40 -8.47 -5.01
N PRO A 29 -16.09 -7.59 -5.75
CA PRO A 29 -16.31 -7.76 -7.18
C PRO A 29 -14.96 -7.74 -7.92
N ALA A 30 -14.81 -8.66 -8.88
CA ALA A 30 -13.60 -8.82 -9.67
C ALA A 30 -13.89 -9.56 -10.99
N PRO A 31 -13.03 -9.41 -12.01
CA PRO A 31 -13.11 -10.18 -13.25
C PRO A 31 -13.03 -11.67 -13.00
N THR A 32 -13.67 -12.48 -13.84
CA THR A 32 -13.58 -13.93 -13.80
C THR A 32 -12.61 -14.49 -14.86
N VAL A 33 -12.21 -13.65 -15.83
CA VAL A 33 -11.34 -14.01 -16.95
C VAL A 33 -10.03 -13.23 -16.84
N ASP A 34 -8.90 -13.91 -17.04
CA ASP A 34 -7.59 -13.28 -17.13
C ASP A 34 -7.40 -12.56 -18.47
N ARG A 35 -7.61 -11.25 -18.47
CA ARG A 35 -7.30 -10.36 -19.59
C ARG A 35 -5.93 -9.69 -19.45
N VAL A 36 -5.36 -9.70 -18.24
CA VAL A 36 -4.03 -9.11 -17.95
C VAL A 36 -2.93 -9.92 -18.61
N ARG A 37 -2.97 -11.23 -18.48
CA ARG A 37 -2.03 -12.23 -19.01
C ARG A 37 -0.62 -12.13 -18.41
N PHE A 38 0.01 -13.26 -18.21
CA PHE A 38 1.38 -13.33 -17.74
C PHE A 38 2.34 -12.70 -18.75
N PRO A 39 3.16 -11.70 -18.37
CA PRO A 39 4.05 -11.01 -19.31
C PRO A 39 5.36 -11.80 -19.51
N ALA A 40 5.31 -12.90 -20.23
CA ALA A 40 6.49 -13.73 -20.49
C ALA A 40 7.64 -12.89 -21.09
N GLY A 41 8.86 -13.12 -20.61
CA GLY A 41 10.06 -12.41 -21.09
C GLY A 41 10.14 -10.92 -20.71
N TYR A 42 9.32 -10.44 -19.80
CA TYR A 42 9.26 -9.02 -19.40
C TYR A 42 10.63 -8.44 -19.00
N ARG A 43 11.51 -9.21 -18.34
CA ARG A 43 12.83 -8.73 -17.94
C ARG A 43 13.72 -8.28 -19.09
N ALA A 44 13.49 -8.83 -20.29
CA ALA A 44 14.24 -8.44 -21.48
C ALA A 44 13.64 -7.21 -22.20
N THR A 45 12.37 -6.90 -21.95
CA THR A 45 11.61 -5.91 -22.72
C THR A 45 11.03 -4.77 -21.90
N TYR A 46 10.92 -4.92 -20.57
CA TYR A 46 10.41 -3.88 -19.68
C TYR A 46 11.55 -3.14 -18.99
N THR A 47 11.32 -1.89 -18.68
CA THR A 47 12.26 -1.06 -17.93
C THR A 47 12.07 -1.30 -16.44
N LEU A 48 13.14 -1.64 -15.73
CA LEU A 48 13.17 -1.56 -14.27
C LEU A 48 13.13 -0.09 -13.86
N LEU A 49 12.06 0.30 -13.18
CA LEU A 49 11.85 1.70 -12.75
C LEU A 49 12.57 1.97 -11.43
N TYR A 50 12.31 1.14 -10.43
CA TYR A 50 12.90 1.26 -9.10
C TYR A 50 12.75 -0.04 -8.29
N THR A 51 13.48 -0.10 -7.18
CA THR A 51 13.35 -1.17 -6.18
C THR A 51 13.17 -0.55 -4.80
N PHE A 52 12.40 -1.20 -3.94
CA PHE A 52 12.24 -0.77 -2.56
C PHE A 52 12.08 -1.94 -1.60
N ASP A 53 12.44 -1.70 -0.34
CA ASP A 53 12.27 -2.65 0.74
C ASP A 53 10.89 -2.44 1.38
N ASN A 54 10.08 -3.48 1.41
CA ASN A 54 8.85 -3.50 2.17
C ASN A 54 9.12 -4.10 3.55
N TYR A 55 9.39 -3.24 4.52
CA TYR A 55 9.76 -3.65 5.87
C TYR A 55 8.64 -4.39 6.60
N GLN A 56 7.40 -3.98 6.41
CA GLN A 56 6.23 -4.61 7.03
C GLN A 56 6.12 -6.10 6.69
N ASN A 57 6.39 -6.45 5.45
CA ASN A 57 6.25 -7.82 4.95
C ASN A 57 7.60 -8.54 4.80
N ARG A 58 8.72 -7.90 5.16
CA ARG A 58 10.09 -8.40 4.93
C ARG A 58 10.28 -8.87 3.48
N GLN A 59 10.00 -7.98 2.55
CA GLN A 59 10.09 -8.25 1.12
C GLN A 59 10.86 -7.16 0.40
N ILE A 60 11.47 -7.52 -0.70
CA ILE A 60 11.96 -6.55 -1.68
C ILE A 60 10.99 -6.54 -2.84
N ARG A 61 10.69 -5.36 -3.36
CA ARG A 61 9.89 -5.17 -4.55
C ARG A 61 10.71 -4.49 -5.63
N ALA A 62 10.69 -5.06 -6.85
CA ALA A 62 11.27 -4.49 -8.04
C ALA A 62 10.16 -4.18 -9.04
N VAL A 63 10.00 -2.90 -9.40
CA VAL A 63 8.90 -2.41 -10.23
C VAL A 63 9.37 -2.21 -11.64
N TYR A 64 8.65 -2.81 -12.58
CA TYR A 64 8.92 -2.75 -14.02
C TYR A 64 7.73 -2.15 -14.76
N ALA A 65 8.00 -1.49 -15.87
CA ALA A 65 7.00 -0.99 -16.80
C ALA A 65 7.35 -1.41 -18.23
N ASN A 66 6.33 -1.78 -19.01
CA ASN A 66 6.52 -1.97 -20.44
C ASN A 66 6.84 -0.61 -21.11
N PRO A 67 7.33 -0.59 -22.37
CA PRO A 67 7.70 0.66 -23.03
C PRO A 67 6.58 1.72 -23.03
N VAL A 68 5.33 1.31 -23.15
CA VAL A 68 4.17 2.22 -23.14
C VAL A 68 4.02 2.89 -21.76
N ALA A 69 4.04 2.11 -20.68
CA ALA A 69 3.93 2.67 -19.33
C ALA A 69 5.20 3.42 -18.89
N ALA A 70 6.37 3.00 -19.38
CA ALA A 70 7.65 3.66 -19.09
C ALA A 70 7.79 5.03 -19.77
N SER A 71 7.05 5.28 -20.87
CA SER A 71 7.09 6.57 -21.58
C SER A 71 6.33 7.70 -20.88
N VAL A 72 5.55 7.40 -19.83
CA VAL A 72 4.84 8.43 -19.05
C VAL A 72 5.87 9.28 -18.31
N THR A 73 5.81 10.60 -18.52
CA THR A 73 6.74 11.57 -17.93
C THR A 73 6.17 12.23 -16.67
N PRO A 74 7.03 12.75 -15.77
CA PRO A 74 6.59 13.52 -14.62
C PRO A 74 5.82 14.79 -15.02
N GLY A 75 4.81 15.15 -14.22
CA GLY A 75 4.08 16.42 -14.36
C GLY A 75 2.83 16.36 -15.25
N GLU A 76 2.59 15.27 -15.96
CA GLU A 76 1.31 15.02 -16.61
C GLU A 76 0.31 14.46 -15.61
N VAL A 77 -0.96 14.85 -15.75
CA VAL A 77 -2.05 14.18 -15.06
C VAL A 77 -2.00 12.71 -15.47
N PHE A 78 -1.84 11.81 -14.48
CA PHE A 78 -1.55 10.40 -14.74
C PHE A 78 -2.66 9.71 -15.52
N ASN A 79 -2.63 9.87 -16.82
CA ASN A 79 -3.43 9.10 -17.74
C ASN A 79 -2.49 8.16 -18.49
N PHE A 80 -2.25 6.98 -17.94
CA PHE A 80 -1.46 5.97 -18.63
C PHE A 80 -2.14 5.60 -19.93
N PRO A 81 -1.43 5.54 -21.06
CA PRO A 81 -1.98 5.10 -22.33
C PRO A 81 -2.53 3.67 -22.25
N TYR A 82 -3.50 3.33 -23.08
CA TYR A 82 -3.89 1.93 -23.27
C TYR A 82 -2.70 1.10 -23.74
N GLY A 83 -2.63 -0.15 -23.34
CA GLY A 83 -1.45 -0.99 -23.53
C GLY A 83 -0.41 -0.86 -22.42
N SER A 84 -0.61 0.03 -21.45
CA SER A 84 0.28 0.14 -20.29
C SER A 84 0.24 -1.12 -19.45
N ILE A 85 1.42 -1.65 -19.12
CA ILE A 85 1.59 -2.77 -18.20
C ILE A 85 2.64 -2.35 -17.18
N ILE A 86 2.29 -2.45 -15.90
CA ILE A 86 3.19 -2.26 -14.78
C ILE A 86 3.15 -3.54 -13.95
N LEU A 87 4.30 -4.00 -13.54
CA LEU A 87 4.40 -5.14 -12.65
C LEU A 87 5.40 -4.87 -11.54
N PHE A 88 5.21 -5.50 -10.41
CA PHE A 88 6.29 -5.62 -9.45
C PHE A 88 6.54 -7.08 -9.08
N GLU A 89 7.83 -7.39 -9.01
CA GLU A 89 8.34 -8.63 -8.44
C GLU A 89 8.36 -8.50 -6.92
N SER A 90 7.96 -9.54 -6.22
CA SER A 90 8.08 -9.64 -4.77
C SER A 90 9.06 -10.75 -4.42
N TYR A 91 10.12 -10.38 -3.72
CA TYR A 91 11.15 -11.30 -3.25
C TYR A 91 11.06 -11.47 -1.74
N THR A 92 11.31 -12.68 -1.26
CA THR A 92 11.73 -12.88 0.13
C THR A 92 13.11 -12.29 0.34
N VAL A 93 13.47 -12.07 1.60
CA VAL A 93 14.81 -11.59 1.99
C VAL A 93 15.66 -12.75 2.48
N GLN A 94 16.99 -12.59 2.40
CA GLN A 94 17.90 -13.48 3.09
C GLN A 94 17.84 -13.21 4.59
N GLU A 95 17.88 -14.28 5.38
CA GLU A 95 17.81 -14.21 6.83
C GLU A 95 19.02 -14.90 7.46
N ASP A 96 19.43 -14.45 8.64
CA ASP A 96 20.44 -15.12 9.45
C ASP A 96 19.87 -16.35 10.18
N ALA A 97 20.70 -17.00 10.99
CA ALA A 97 20.29 -18.18 11.76
C ALA A 97 19.21 -17.88 12.83
N ALA A 98 18.99 -16.62 13.17
CA ALA A 98 17.95 -16.17 14.09
C ALA A 98 16.65 -15.76 13.37
N GLY A 99 16.63 -15.82 12.02
CA GLY A 99 15.49 -15.39 11.20
C GLY A 99 15.42 -13.88 11.00
N GLU A 100 16.52 -13.15 11.23
CA GLU A 100 16.57 -11.71 11.00
C GLU A 100 17.05 -11.40 9.58
N PRO A 101 16.42 -10.43 8.89
CA PRO A 101 16.81 -10.03 7.55
C PRO A 101 18.27 -9.57 7.48
N LEU A 102 19.02 -10.14 6.54
CA LEU A 102 20.37 -9.68 6.23
C LEU A 102 20.31 -8.38 5.42
N LEU A 103 21.23 -7.47 5.75
CA LEU A 103 21.34 -6.17 5.09
C LEU A 103 22.66 -6.08 4.32
N ASP A 104 22.60 -5.41 3.18
CA ASP A 104 23.79 -5.03 2.41
C ASP A 104 24.55 -3.87 3.08
N ALA A 105 25.69 -3.46 2.51
CA ALA A 105 26.51 -2.35 3.00
C ALA A 105 25.78 -0.99 3.01
N LYS A 106 24.67 -0.87 2.28
CA LYS A 106 23.81 0.33 2.26
C LYS A 106 22.62 0.22 3.22
N GLY A 107 22.52 -0.87 3.98
CA GLY A 107 21.42 -1.13 4.91
C GLY A 107 20.13 -1.56 4.23
N ARG A 108 20.18 -2.06 2.99
CA ARG A 108 19.05 -2.58 2.24
C ARG A 108 18.94 -4.08 2.43
N PHE A 109 17.74 -4.62 2.36
CA PHE A 109 17.51 -6.05 2.34
C PHE A 109 18.28 -6.74 1.21
N ILE A 110 18.79 -7.95 1.47
CA ILE A 110 19.40 -8.80 0.45
C ILE A 110 18.34 -9.74 -0.10
N PRO A 111 18.06 -9.73 -1.43
CA PRO A 111 17.03 -10.57 -2.00
C PRO A 111 17.39 -12.06 -1.91
N ASN A 112 16.37 -12.90 -1.71
CA ASN A 112 16.52 -14.35 -1.71
C ASN A 112 15.72 -14.92 -2.90
N GLN A 113 14.43 -15.18 -2.77
CA GLN A 113 13.63 -15.88 -3.76
C GLN A 113 12.51 -14.99 -4.31
N LEU A 114 12.37 -14.96 -5.65
CA LEU A 114 11.20 -14.40 -6.29
C LEU A 114 9.98 -15.30 -6.02
N THR A 115 8.93 -14.72 -5.44
CA THR A 115 7.73 -15.47 -5.06
C THR A 115 6.52 -15.12 -5.90
N THR A 116 6.38 -13.84 -6.26
CA THR A 116 5.14 -13.35 -6.87
C THR A 116 5.44 -12.19 -7.82
N LEU A 117 4.73 -12.17 -8.93
CA LEU A 117 4.63 -11.05 -9.86
C LEU A 117 3.21 -10.48 -9.75
N PHE A 118 3.08 -9.27 -9.26
CA PHE A 118 1.82 -8.53 -9.27
C PHE A 118 1.77 -7.69 -10.54
N VAL A 119 0.80 -7.96 -11.40
CA VAL A 119 0.70 -7.34 -12.73
C VAL A 119 -0.59 -6.54 -12.82
N MET A 120 -0.48 -5.30 -13.30
CA MET A 120 -1.62 -4.49 -13.68
C MET A 120 -1.49 -4.09 -15.15
N ARG A 121 -2.62 -4.12 -15.86
CA ARG A 121 -2.72 -3.76 -17.27
C ARG A 121 -3.89 -2.84 -17.52
N LYS A 122 -3.67 -1.81 -18.34
CA LYS A 122 -4.70 -0.86 -18.78
C LYS A 122 -5.06 -1.10 -20.22
N GLU A 123 -6.33 -1.38 -20.46
CA GLU A 123 -6.89 -1.50 -21.81
C GLU A 123 -8.32 -0.95 -21.84
N ARG A 124 -8.77 -0.58 -23.03
CA ARG A 124 -10.15 -0.11 -23.22
C ARG A 124 -11.16 -1.17 -22.77
N GLY A 125 -12.09 -0.77 -21.91
CA GLY A 125 -13.13 -1.64 -21.37
C GLY A 125 -12.70 -2.53 -20.19
N PHE A 126 -11.45 -2.43 -19.72
CA PHE A 126 -11.02 -3.10 -18.50
C PHE A 126 -11.65 -2.45 -17.24
N GLY A 127 -11.60 -3.17 -16.13
CA GLY A 127 -12.02 -2.68 -14.83
C GLY A 127 -13.53 -2.67 -14.58
N ALA A 128 -14.38 -2.90 -15.59
CA ALA A 128 -15.82 -2.84 -15.42
C ALA A 128 -16.37 -3.84 -14.40
N ASP A 129 -15.75 -5.03 -14.31
CA ASP A 129 -16.16 -6.10 -13.40
C ASP A 129 -15.86 -5.80 -11.91
N TYR A 130 -15.02 -4.80 -11.63
CA TYR A 130 -14.79 -4.32 -10.25
C TYR A 130 -15.93 -3.44 -9.73
N LYS A 131 -16.87 -3.01 -10.60
CA LYS A 131 -18.04 -2.20 -10.23
C LYS A 131 -17.62 -0.92 -9.49
N GLU A 132 -18.12 -0.74 -8.26
CA GLU A 132 -17.80 0.41 -7.40
C GLU A 132 -16.33 0.48 -6.96
N LEU A 133 -15.56 -0.61 -7.12
CA LEU A 133 -14.13 -0.65 -6.87
C LEU A 133 -13.29 -0.33 -8.11
N ARG A 134 -13.92 0.06 -9.20
CA ARG A 134 -13.24 0.35 -10.45
C ARG A 134 -12.23 1.49 -10.28
N ASN A 135 -10.99 1.23 -10.67
CA ASN A 135 -9.91 2.22 -10.78
C ASN A 135 -9.58 2.44 -12.26
N GLY A 136 -10.26 3.38 -12.91
CA GLY A 136 -10.10 3.59 -14.35
C GLY A 136 -10.38 2.33 -15.17
N GLU A 137 -9.50 2.06 -16.13
CA GLU A 137 -9.57 0.88 -17.00
C GLU A 137 -8.41 -0.09 -16.75
N TRP A 138 -8.10 -0.31 -15.46
CA TRP A 138 -7.07 -1.24 -15.01
C TRP A 138 -7.65 -2.57 -14.56
N GLU A 139 -6.90 -3.64 -14.84
CA GLU A 139 -7.12 -4.96 -14.24
C GLU A 139 -5.83 -5.50 -13.64
N TYR A 140 -5.99 -6.40 -12.68
CA TYR A 140 -4.92 -6.90 -11.82
C TYR A 140 -4.93 -8.42 -11.80
N VAL A 141 -3.74 -9.03 -11.77
CA VAL A 141 -3.54 -10.47 -11.52
C VAL A 141 -2.20 -10.65 -10.83
N ALA A 142 -2.12 -11.62 -9.92
CA ALA A 142 -0.84 -12.01 -9.36
C ALA A 142 -0.46 -13.41 -9.84
N TYR A 143 0.77 -13.54 -10.32
CA TYR A 143 1.32 -14.80 -10.83
C TYR A 143 2.48 -15.28 -9.97
N ARG A 144 2.70 -16.58 -9.96
CA ARG A 144 3.98 -17.15 -9.54
C ARG A 144 5.01 -17.00 -10.67
N PRO A 145 6.31 -17.20 -10.40
CA PRO A 145 7.35 -17.09 -11.42
C PRO A 145 7.19 -18.05 -12.60
N ASP A 146 6.49 -19.15 -12.40
CA ASP A 146 6.18 -20.16 -13.44
C ASP A 146 4.96 -19.79 -14.31
N GLY A 147 4.33 -18.63 -14.05
CA GLY A 147 3.15 -18.16 -14.77
C GLY A 147 1.83 -18.69 -14.24
N THR A 148 1.82 -19.55 -13.24
CA THR A 148 0.57 -19.99 -12.57
C THR A 148 0.04 -18.88 -11.66
N TYR A 149 -1.25 -18.93 -11.31
CA TYR A 149 -1.84 -17.91 -10.46
C TYR A 149 -1.38 -18.00 -9.01
N ALA A 150 -0.86 -16.89 -8.47
CA ALA A 150 -0.80 -16.64 -7.03
C ALA A 150 -2.13 -16.05 -6.54
N THR A 151 -2.73 -15.11 -7.31
CA THR A 151 -4.10 -14.63 -7.13
C THR A 151 -4.75 -14.59 -8.52
N GLN A 152 -5.75 -15.45 -8.72
CA GLN A 152 -6.51 -15.48 -9.97
C GLN A 152 -7.40 -14.23 -10.12
N PRO A 153 -7.89 -13.92 -11.32
CA PRO A 153 -8.69 -12.71 -11.58
C PRO A 153 -9.83 -12.49 -10.59
N SER A 154 -10.57 -13.54 -10.26
CA SER A 154 -11.71 -13.46 -9.31
C SER A 154 -11.35 -13.10 -7.87
N GLY A 155 -10.06 -13.15 -7.51
CA GLY A 155 -9.54 -12.76 -6.20
C GLY A 155 -8.97 -11.33 -6.15
N THR A 156 -9.00 -10.58 -7.25
CA THR A 156 -8.28 -9.29 -7.35
C THR A 156 -9.08 -8.05 -6.93
N GLY A 157 -10.28 -8.24 -6.38
CA GLY A 157 -11.07 -7.12 -5.85
C GLY A 157 -10.34 -6.31 -4.78
N SER A 158 -9.48 -6.95 -3.96
CA SER A 158 -8.62 -6.26 -3.00
C SER A 158 -7.55 -5.40 -3.66
N CYS A 159 -7.03 -5.82 -4.81
CA CYS A 159 -6.07 -5.02 -5.58
C CYS A 159 -6.75 -3.74 -6.10
N ALA A 160 -7.93 -3.90 -6.72
CA ALA A 160 -8.72 -2.77 -7.20
C ALA A 160 -9.07 -1.81 -6.06
N LEU A 161 -9.51 -2.33 -4.91
CA LEU A 161 -9.82 -1.54 -3.72
C LEU A 161 -8.62 -0.72 -3.25
N CYS A 162 -7.45 -1.35 -3.12
CA CYS A 162 -6.23 -0.68 -2.71
C CYS A 162 -5.84 0.44 -3.69
N HIS A 163 -5.88 0.16 -5.00
CA HIS A 163 -5.59 1.14 -6.03
C HIS A 163 -6.64 2.26 -6.11
N LEU A 164 -7.90 1.98 -5.82
CA LEU A 164 -8.96 3.00 -5.76
C LEU A 164 -8.76 3.97 -4.58
N THR A 165 -8.27 3.46 -3.45
CA THR A 165 -8.17 4.23 -2.20
C THR A 165 -6.77 4.80 -1.95
N GLY A 166 -5.82 4.50 -2.83
CA GLY A 166 -4.42 4.87 -2.59
C GLY A 166 -3.82 4.19 -1.37
N GLY A 167 -4.32 3.01 -1.00
CA GLY A 167 -3.91 2.29 0.22
C GLY A 167 -4.50 2.87 1.51
N SER A 168 -5.37 3.90 1.42
CA SER A 168 -5.98 4.52 2.61
C SER A 168 -7.22 3.75 3.06
N LEU A 169 -7.25 3.31 4.31
CA LEU A 169 -8.40 2.74 4.98
C LEU A 169 -8.69 3.54 6.27
N PRO A 170 -9.95 3.71 6.70
CA PRO A 170 -11.19 3.19 6.11
C PRO A 170 -11.62 3.90 4.83
N LEU A 171 -12.48 3.23 4.05
CA LEU A 171 -13.10 3.79 2.86
C LEU A 171 -13.96 5.00 3.21
N THR A 172 -13.48 6.19 2.92
CA THR A 172 -14.27 7.42 2.99
C THR A 172 -14.73 7.80 1.58
N PRO A 173 -15.78 8.61 1.41
CA PRO A 173 -16.14 9.14 0.09
C PRO A 173 -14.97 9.84 -0.61
N GLN A 174 -14.06 10.43 0.15
CA GLN A 174 -12.88 11.11 -0.37
C GLN A 174 -11.80 10.12 -0.85
N SER A 175 -11.53 9.05 -0.09
CA SER A 175 -10.57 8.02 -0.48
C SER A 175 -11.03 7.19 -1.69
N ARG A 176 -12.34 7.02 -1.86
CA ARG A 176 -12.91 6.31 -3.02
C ARG A 176 -12.66 7.01 -4.37
N ASN A 177 -12.46 8.31 -4.36
CA ASN A 177 -12.33 9.09 -5.60
C ASN A 177 -10.88 9.27 -6.05
N VAL A 178 -9.89 8.92 -5.24
CA VAL A 178 -8.48 9.15 -5.58
C VAL A 178 -8.07 8.37 -6.81
N GLY A 179 -8.29 7.06 -6.81
CA GLY A 179 -7.91 6.21 -7.93
C GLY A 179 -8.81 6.39 -9.16
N ALA A 180 -10.12 6.56 -8.95
CA ALA A 180 -11.07 6.72 -10.05
C ALA A 180 -10.83 8.00 -10.87
N GLN A 181 -10.35 9.07 -10.22
CA GLN A 181 -10.04 10.33 -10.91
C GLN A 181 -8.70 10.33 -11.63
N TRP A 182 -7.72 9.58 -11.15
CA TRP A 182 -6.31 9.79 -11.47
C TRP A 182 -5.58 8.54 -11.94
N ASP A 183 -6.28 7.47 -12.27
CA ASP A 183 -5.63 6.24 -12.75
C ASP A 183 -4.53 5.77 -11.75
N TYR A 184 -4.87 5.67 -10.46
CA TYR A 184 -3.91 5.53 -9.39
C TYR A 184 -2.88 4.40 -9.61
N VAL A 185 -1.65 4.81 -9.84
CA VAL A 185 -0.49 3.95 -10.06
C VAL A 185 0.64 4.40 -9.15
N PHE A 186 1.23 3.46 -8.42
CA PHE A 186 2.41 3.72 -7.60
C PHE A 186 3.64 3.90 -8.47
N ARG A 187 3.93 5.14 -8.85
CA ARG A 187 5.09 5.51 -9.66
C ARG A 187 5.85 6.67 -9.01
N PRO A 188 6.50 6.45 -7.84
CA PRO A 188 7.29 7.49 -7.17
C PRO A 188 8.45 8.02 -8.05
N ASP A 189 8.98 7.18 -8.93
CA ASP A 189 10.03 7.56 -9.88
C ASP A 189 9.64 8.70 -10.84
N LEU A 190 8.35 8.90 -11.10
CA LEU A 190 7.86 10.00 -11.93
C LEU A 190 8.01 11.38 -11.26
N TYR A 191 8.24 11.42 -9.96
CA TYR A 191 8.32 12.65 -9.17
C TYR A 191 9.75 13.05 -8.83
N PHE A 192 10.74 12.27 -9.26
CA PHE A 192 12.14 12.60 -9.07
C PHE A 192 12.70 13.30 -10.29
N SER A 193 13.17 14.52 -10.11
CA SER A 193 14.15 15.06 -11.05
C SER A 193 15.40 14.17 -10.96
N SER A 194 15.89 13.75 -12.10
CA SER A 194 16.98 12.82 -12.37
C SER A 194 18.34 13.13 -11.72
N GLY A 195 18.37 13.86 -10.61
CA GLY A 195 19.61 14.31 -9.96
C GLY A 195 19.95 13.65 -8.62
N SER A 196 19.00 13.08 -7.89
CA SER A 196 19.27 12.57 -6.53
C SER A 196 19.42 11.06 -6.43
N GLY A 197 18.99 10.28 -7.41
CA GLY A 197 19.13 8.82 -7.43
C GLY A 197 18.40 8.05 -6.32
N ALA A 198 17.72 8.75 -5.41
CA ALA A 198 17.02 8.14 -4.28
C ALA A 198 15.51 8.17 -4.51
N VAL A 199 14.86 7.02 -4.43
CA VAL A 199 13.40 6.91 -4.42
C VAL A 199 12.89 7.36 -3.05
N PRO A 200 11.86 8.28 -2.92
CA PRO A 200 11.32 8.61 -1.62
C PRO A 200 10.56 7.44 -1.03
N ASP A 201 10.49 7.44 0.27
CA ASP A 201 9.70 6.47 1.03
C ASP A 201 8.21 6.76 0.90
N GLY A 202 7.83 8.00 0.54
CA GLY A 202 6.46 8.42 0.32
C GLY A 202 6.34 9.63 -0.59
N VAL A 203 5.15 9.80 -1.16
CA VAL A 203 4.80 10.92 -2.05
C VAL A 203 3.52 11.57 -1.55
N LEU A 204 3.50 12.88 -1.53
CA LEU A 204 2.27 13.66 -1.36
C LEU A 204 1.75 14.01 -2.76
N GLN A 205 0.61 13.44 -3.14
CA GLN A 205 -0.01 13.65 -4.45
C GLN A 205 -1.54 13.71 -4.33
N HIS A 206 -2.18 14.60 -5.07
CA HIS A 206 -3.64 14.74 -5.11
C HIS A 206 -4.28 14.82 -3.71
N TYR A 207 -3.66 15.61 -2.82
CA TYR A 207 -4.09 15.79 -1.43
C TYR A 207 -4.03 14.53 -0.56
N VAL A 208 -3.24 13.52 -0.92
CA VAL A 208 -3.03 12.33 -0.10
C VAL A 208 -1.56 11.96 -0.03
N PHE A 209 -1.14 11.38 1.10
CA PHE A 209 0.16 10.72 1.20
C PHE A 209 0.08 9.30 0.67
N VAL A 210 1.08 8.91 -0.08
CA VAL A 210 1.18 7.59 -0.71
C VAL A 210 2.55 6.98 -0.42
N PRO A 211 2.58 5.92 0.38
CA PRO A 211 1.49 5.40 1.20
C PRO A 211 1.10 6.38 2.32
N SER A 212 -0.14 6.28 2.83
CA SER A 212 -0.60 7.10 3.97
C SER A 212 0.06 6.70 5.29
N THR A 213 0.51 5.45 5.38
CA THR A 213 1.35 4.92 6.46
C THR A 213 2.66 4.41 5.87
N ILE A 214 3.76 5.02 6.28
CA ILE A 214 5.11 4.61 5.91
C ILE A 214 5.67 3.76 7.04
N HIS A 215 6.01 2.52 6.75
CA HIS A 215 6.69 1.61 7.66
C HIS A 215 8.19 1.77 7.53
N ALA A 216 8.89 1.92 8.63
CA ALA A 216 10.31 2.22 8.68
C ALA A 216 11.03 1.44 9.78
N ARG A 217 12.35 1.28 9.65
CA ARG A 217 13.17 0.81 10.77
C ARG A 217 13.25 1.89 11.85
N PRO A 218 13.39 1.50 13.13
CA PRO A 218 13.68 2.46 14.19
C PRO A 218 14.89 3.35 13.83
N GLY A 219 14.72 4.66 13.95
CA GLY A 219 15.73 5.65 13.63
C GLY A 219 16.01 5.91 12.14
N GLN A 220 15.32 5.24 11.22
CA GLN A 220 15.47 5.48 9.78
C GLN A 220 14.99 6.89 9.42
N THR A 221 15.72 7.56 8.53
CA THR A 221 15.25 8.81 7.91
C THR A 221 14.38 8.49 6.71
N ILE A 222 13.16 8.98 6.73
CA ILE A 222 12.13 8.84 5.70
C ILE A 222 12.09 10.12 4.89
N THR A 223 12.06 10.01 3.57
CA THR A 223 11.89 11.15 2.66
C THR A 223 10.52 11.12 2.02
N VAL A 224 9.81 12.23 2.06
CA VAL A 224 8.51 12.42 1.42
C VAL A 224 8.58 13.58 0.43
N TYR A 225 8.10 13.35 -0.78
CA TYR A 225 8.15 14.29 -1.89
C TYR A 225 6.76 14.90 -2.15
N ASN A 226 6.70 16.23 -2.35
CA ASN A 226 5.49 16.92 -2.77
C ASN A 226 5.39 16.90 -4.31
N SER A 227 4.56 16.02 -4.84
CA SER A 227 4.26 15.95 -6.27
C SER A 227 2.99 16.70 -6.67
N ASP A 228 2.27 17.29 -5.72
CA ASP A 228 1.15 18.15 -6.02
C ASP A 228 1.61 19.44 -6.70
N GLN A 229 0.74 20.04 -7.50
CA GLN A 229 0.93 21.36 -8.07
C GLN A 229 0.60 22.50 -7.07
N LEU A 230 0.47 22.16 -5.79
CA LEU A 230 0.02 23.05 -4.73
C LEU A 230 1.07 23.17 -3.63
N LEU A 231 0.95 24.28 -2.90
CA LEU A 231 1.73 24.49 -1.68
C LEU A 231 1.18 23.61 -0.56
N HIS A 232 2.08 23.01 0.20
CA HIS A 232 1.75 22.26 1.42
C HIS A 232 2.58 22.76 2.60
N ARG A 233 2.09 22.56 3.81
CA ARG A 233 2.86 22.73 5.05
C ARG A 233 2.51 21.55 5.96
N ILE A 234 3.47 20.67 6.15
CA ILE A 234 3.27 19.44 6.90
C ILE A 234 3.82 19.62 8.30
N VAL A 235 3.00 19.31 9.28
CA VAL A 235 3.37 19.37 10.69
C VAL A 235 3.09 18.04 11.38
N ALA A 236 3.97 17.63 12.26
CA ALA A 236 3.73 16.48 13.12
C ALA A 236 2.71 16.81 14.21
N ASP A 237 1.76 15.89 14.47
CA ASP A 237 0.73 16.08 15.48
C ASP A 237 1.32 16.20 16.89
N ASN A 238 2.50 15.60 17.12
CA ASN A 238 3.26 15.70 18.37
C ASN A 238 4.26 16.87 18.41
N GLY A 239 4.26 17.73 17.38
CA GLY A 239 5.13 18.90 17.29
C GLY A 239 6.61 18.60 16.98
N SER A 240 6.96 17.35 16.65
CA SER A 240 8.36 16.97 16.41
C SER A 240 8.97 17.58 15.14
N PHE A 241 8.15 17.99 14.17
CA PHE A 241 8.59 18.71 12.97
C PHE A 241 7.51 19.60 12.37
N ASP A 242 7.98 20.61 11.62
CA ASP A 242 7.19 21.49 10.77
C ASP A 242 8.03 21.81 9.53
N THR A 243 7.52 21.52 8.36
CA THR A 243 8.25 21.70 7.09
C THR A 243 8.33 23.16 6.65
N GLY A 244 7.55 24.06 7.26
CA GLY A 244 7.23 25.33 6.61
C GLY A 244 6.43 25.10 5.31
N VAL A 245 6.30 26.16 4.51
CA VAL A 245 5.60 26.07 3.21
C VAL A 245 6.48 25.36 2.19
N MET A 246 5.98 24.29 1.64
CA MET A 246 6.64 23.46 0.61
C MET A 246 6.02 23.74 -0.76
N ALA A 247 6.84 24.12 -1.71
CA ALA A 247 6.43 24.23 -3.12
C ALA A 247 6.27 22.86 -3.79
N PRO A 248 5.58 22.79 -4.95
CA PRO A 248 5.66 21.64 -5.83
C PRO A 248 7.11 21.23 -6.09
N GLY A 249 7.39 19.94 -6.03
CA GLY A 249 8.75 19.42 -6.23
C GLY A 249 9.66 19.46 -5.00
N ALA A 250 9.23 20.04 -3.88
CA ALA A 250 9.99 20.01 -2.63
C ALA A 250 9.84 18.67 -1.89
N SER A 251 10.81 18.35 -1.04
CA SER A 251 10.78 17.19 -0.16
C SER A 251 10.95 17.59 1.30
N PHE A 252 10.47 16.73 2.20
CA PHE A 252 10.80 16.81 3.62
C PHE A 252 11.27 15.45 4.14
N THR A 253 11.95 15.46 5.27
CA THR A 253 12.42 14.24 5.91
C THR A 253 11.84 14.11 7.32
N VAL A 254 11.54 12.88 7.71
CA VAL A 254 11.12 12.51 9.07
C VAL A 254 12.02 11.39 9.56
N LYS A 255 12.58 11.53 10.76
CA LYS A 255 13.29 10.43 11.40
C LYS A 255 12.28 9.57 12.15
N ALA A 256 12.18 8.29 11.79
CA ALA A 256 11.36 7.33 12.52
C ALA A 256 11.84 7.24 13.98
N GLY A 257 10.89 7.10 14.90
CA GLY A 257 11.19 6.97 16.32
C GLY A 257 11.78 5.60 16.69
N ASP A 258 11.76 5.30 17.99
CA ASP A 258 12.12 3.98 18.51
C ASP A 258 11.11 2.91 18.06
N ALA A 259 11.48 1.64 18.18
CA ALA A 259 10.66 0.51 17.80
C ALA A 259 9.24 0.59 18.40
N GLY A 260 8.22 0.51 17.56
CA GLY A 260 6.80 0.67 17.92
C GLY A 260 6.31 2.11 18.01
N ALA A 261 7.18 3.10 17.85
CA ALA A 261 6.75 4.50 17.83
C ALA A 261 6.02 4.86 16.53
N SER A 262 5.10 5.80 16.62
CA SER A 262 4.37 6.35 15.49
C SER A 262 4.41 7.88 15.54
N ILE A 263 4.62 8.49 14.37
CA ILE A 263 4.57 9.95 14.18
C ILE A 263 3.47 10.22 13.16
N SER A 264 2.32 10.71 13.64
CA SER A 264 1.25 11.20 12.77
C SER A 264 1.53 12.64 12.36
N TYR A 265 1.15 13.00 11.13
CA TYR A 265 1.34 14.33 10.60
C TYR A 265 0.21 14.72 9.64
N HIS A 266 0.01 16.01 9.47
CA HIS A 266 -1.01 16.55 8.57
C HIS A 266 -0.55 17.82 7.86
N CYS A 267 -1.27 18.20 6.80
CA CYS A 267 -1.07 19.47 6.15
C CYS A 267 -1.93 20.57 6.80
N VAL A 268 -1.30 21.66 7.27
CA VAL A 268 -2.01 22.81 7.86
C VAL A 268 -2.89 23.53 6.85
N LEU A 269 -2.47 23.54 5.56
CA LEU A 269 -3.21 24.22 4.50
C LEU A 269 -4.38 23.39 3.97
N HIS A 270 -4.34 22.06 4.17
CA HIS A 270 -5.31 21.13 3.62
C HIS A 270 -5.69 20.08 4.66
N SER A 271 -6.76 20.29 5.38
CA SER A 271 -7.17 19.49 6.55
C SER A 271 -7.39 18.00 6.32
N ARG A 272 -7.55 17.59 5.05
CA ARG A 272 -7.73 16.19 4.65
C ARG A 272 -6.42 15.44 4.42
N VAL A 273 -5.31 16.15 4.26
CA VAL A 273 -3.99 15.58 3.99
C VAL A 273 -3.37 15.14 5.29
N LYS A 274 -3.36 13.84 5.54
CA LYS A 274 -2.85 13.21 6.76
C LYS A 274 -2.03 11.97 6.41
N GLY A 275 -0.98 11.72 7.18
CA GLY A 275 -0.15 10.54 7.07
C GLY A 275 0.51 10.18 8.39
N GLN A 276 1.24 9.07 8.39
CA GLN A 276 2.03 8.65 9.54
C GLN A 276 3.27 7.86 9.13
N VAL A 277 4.30 7.94 9.94
CA VAL A 277 5.46 7.04 9.92
C VAL A 277 5.38 6.13 11.14
N VAL A 278 5.48 4.84 10.93
CA VAL A 278 5.49 3.82 11.98
C VAL A 278 6.88 3.18 12.00
N ALA A 279 7.56 3.25 13.14
CA ALA A 279 8.78 2.49 13.37
C ALA A 279 8.40 1.06 13.74
N ASP A 280 8.68 0.10 12.84
CA ASP A 280 8.27 -1.27 13.04
C ASP A 280 8.91 -1.87 14.30
N LEU A 281 8.14 -2.71 14.98
CA LEU A 281 8.69 -3.52 16.06
C LEU A 281 9.70 -4.51 15.46
N PRO A 282 10.82 -4.77 16.14
CA PRO A 282 11.67 -5.89 15.77
C PRO A 282 10.79 -7.16 15.79
N PRO A 283 11.01 -8.09 14.87
CA PRO A 283 10.28 -9.33 14.84
C PRO A 283 10.36 -10.01 16.21
N VAL A 284 9.19 -10.43 16.70
CA VAL A 284 9.13 -11.19 17.95
C VAL A 284 9.93 -12.47 17.75
N ARG A 285 11.05 -12.62 18.43
CA ARG A 285 11.80 -13.87 18.44
C ARG A 285 10.86 -14.96 18.96
N GLY A 286 10.30 -15.75 18.05
CA GLY A 286 9.54 -16.93 18.42
C GLY A 286 10.46 -17.84 19.22
N ARG A 287 10.15 -18.09 20.50
CA ARG A 287 10.68 -19.26 21.15
C ARG A 287 10.14 -20.44 20.34
N LEU A 288 11.01 -21.07 19.58
CA LEU A 288 10.72 -22.43 19.10
C LEU A 288 10.50 -23.32 20.34
N PRO A 289 9.49 -24.17 20.30
CA PRO A 289 9.23 -25.12 21.39
C PRO A 289 10.37 -26.10 21.57
#